data_3456ede05da7542fb3b8b119b10f3d7e
#
_entry.id   3456ede05da7542fb3b8b119b10f3d7e
#
_cell.length_a   1.000
_cell.length_b   1.000
_cell.length_c   1.000
_cell.angle_alpha   90.00
_cell.angle_beta   90.00
_cell.angle_gamma   90.00
#
_symmetry.space_group_name_H-M   'P 1'
#
loop_
_entity.id
_entity.type
_entity.pdbx_description
1 polymer ?
#
loop_
_entity_poly.entity_id
_entity_poly.type
_entity_poly.pdbx_seq_one_letter_code
_entity_poly.pdbx_strand_id
1 'polypeptide(L)'
;MTFAIPSRQVSLELTLDKRYCGPYLTARLVNRQVEYMSTSGLSRARLGHMHDVMAGYVERGEVPGIVTLVCRRDEVHFDAIGTKMVGGRDPVRRDTIFRIASMTKPITAAATMILVEECKLRLDEPVDRLLPELADRKVLKRLDAPLEETVPAERPVTVRDLLTFRMGFGVVIAPPGTYPIQRAVSELLLFQGPPQPQAPPAPDEWLGRLGTLPLMHQPGAKWMYHTGSDVLGVLIARASGQPFETFLRERLFEPLLMKDTGFSVPAAHLDRMATSYWTNPATGAFELYDPAEAGQWSRPPAFPSGGGGLVSTVDDYLAFGRMMLNRGKYGNERILSKASVETMTTDQLTPEQKAVSGLVAGYFDSHGWGFGVSVVTRREDLAGSVGRFGWDGGLGTSWYSDPREDMVGILMTQRAWTSPNPPDVRSDFWTSAYQAIDD
;
A
#
# COMPACT_ATOMS: atom_id res chain seq x y z
N MET A 1 7.59 31.80 38.95
CA MET A 1 6.95 32.66 37.96
C MET A 1 5.72 31.93 37.47
N THR A 2 4.55 32.36 37.94
CA THR A 2 3.24 31.74 37.67
C THR A 2 2.63 32.46 36.46
N PHE A 3 2.36 31.75 35.37
CA PHE A 3 1.65 32.30 34.22
C PHE A 3 0.15 32.06 34.40
N ALA A 4 -0.60 33.18 34.50
CA ALA A 4 -2.04 33.19 34.53
C ALA A 4 -2.62 33.15 33.12
N ILE A 5 -3.62 32.29 32.91
CA ILE A 5 -4.42 32.20 31.67
C ILE A 5 -5.59 33.21 31.80
N PRO A 6 -5.83 34.08 30.82
CA PRO A 6 -6.96 34.99 30.88
C PRO A 6 -8.28 34.30 30.53
N SER A 7 -9.25 34.33 31.44
CA SER A 7 -10.64 33.94 31.22
C SER A 7 -11.33 34.97 30.32
N ARG A 8 -11.85 34.55 29.14
CA ARG A 8 -12.75 35.34 28.33
C ARG A 8 -14.16 35.26 28.92
N GLN A 9 -14.64 36.39 29.45
CA GLN A 9 -16.05 36.60 29.76
C GLN A 9 -16.86 36.67 28.45
N VAL A 10 -17.90 35.85 28.36
CA VAL A 10 -18.93 35.94 27.32
C VAL A 10 -20.05 36.82 27.86
N SER A 11 -20.22 37.99 27.27
CA SER A 11 -21.37 38.87 27.56
C SER A 11 -22.58 38.40 26.75
N LEU A 12 -23.68 38.06 27.45
CA LEU A 12 -24.98 37.83 26.82
C LEU A 12 -25.72 39.17 26.76
N GLU A 13 -25.92 39.70 25.56
CA GLU A 13 -26.93 40.76 25.36
C GLU A 13 -28.29 40.11 25.09
N LEU A 14 -29.23 40.33 26.02
CA LEU A 14 -30.64 39.98 25.86
C LEU A 14 -31.40 41.18 25.35
N THR A 15 -31.82 41.17 24.09
CA THR A 15 -32.78 42.15 23.56
C THR A 15 -34.19 41.67 23.83
N LEU A 16 -34.92 42.37 24.71
CA LEU A 16 -36.33 42.14 24.98
C LEU A 16 -37.20 42.91 23.99
N ASP A 17 -37.95 42.19 23.14
CA ASP A 17 -39.02 42.77 22.33
C ASP A 17 -40.35 42.78 23.13
N LYS A 18 -40.85 43.97 23.41
CA LYS A 18 -41.96 44.25 24.34
C LYS A 18 -43.36 44.14 23.69
N ARG A 19 -43.62 43.22 22.78
CA ARG A 19 -44.90 43.24 22.03
C ARG A 19 -45.81 42.03 22.14
N TYR A 20 -45.67 41.11 23.12
CA TYR A 20 -46.73 40.11 23.38
C TYR A 20 -46.74 39.67 24.83
N CYS A 21 -47.83 40.00 25.54
CA CYS A 21 -48.20 39.47 26.85
C CYS A 21 -48.93 38.11 26.68
N GLY A 22 -48.44 37.05 27.35
CA GLY A 22 -49.15 35.80 27.58
C GLY A 22 -48.35 34.88 28.51
N PRO A 23 -48.91 34.28 29.55
CA PRO A 23 -48.20 33.65 30.63
C PRO A 23 -48.06 32.13 30.35
N TYR A 24 -47.16 31.69 29.50
CA TYR A 24 -46.61 30.34 29.50
C TYR A 24 -45.37 30.33 28.57
N LEU A 25 -44.20 30.67 29.11
CA LEU A 25 -42.93 30.48 28.47
C LEU A 25 -42.40 29.10 28.89
N THR A 26 -42.66 28.06 28.10
CA THR A 26 -41.87 26.86 28.14
C THR A 26 -40.56 27.14 27.37
N ALA A 27 -39.49 27.43 28.11
CA ALA A 27 -38.15 27.49 27.54
C ALA A 27 -37.74 26.10 27.06
N ARG A 28 -37.87 25.84 25.77
CA ARG A 28 -37.12 24.75 25.13
C ARG A 28 -35.65 25.17 25.11
N LEU A 29 -34.89 24.68 26.08
CA LEU A 29 -33.44 24.62 25.98
C LEU A 29 -33.12 23.72 24.80
N VAL A 30 -32.89 24.28 23.62
CA VAL A 30 -32.20 23.62 22.56
C VAL A 30 -30.73 23.54 23.00
N ASN A 31 -30.36 22.44 23.60
CA ASN A 31 -28.97 22.10 23.84
C ASN A 31 -28.31 21.94 22.44
N ARG A 32 -27.89 23.04 21.83
CA ARG A 32 -26.85 23.01 20.83
C ARG A 32 -25.57 22.66 21.59
N GLN A 33 -25.25 21.37 21.65
CA GLN A 33 -23.88 20.98 21.86
C GLN A 33 -23.06 21.73 20.80
N VAL A 34 -22.23 22.66 21.25
CA VAL A 34 -21.17 23.23 20.42
C VAL A 34 -20.25 22.07 20.18
N GLU A 35 -20.46 21.33 19.07
CA GLU A 35 -19.49 20.38 18.56
C GLU A 35 -18.22 21.21 18.33
N TYR A 36 -17.22 20.98 19.15
CA TYR A 36 -15.86 21.44 18.86
C TYR A 36 -15.47 20.80 17.53
N MET A 37 -15.56 21.58 16.45
CA MET A 37 -15.06 21.14 15.15
C MET A 37 -13.59 20.77 15.33
N SER A 38 -13.23 19.55 14.94
CA SER A 38 -11.86 19.09 14.87
C SER A 38 -11.07 20.06 14.00
N THR A 39 -9.85 20.38 14.37
CA THR A 39 -8.97 21.24 13.54
C THR A 39 -8.66 20.62 12.20
N SER A 40 -8.81 19.31 12.07
CA SER A 40 -8.65 18.54 10.83
C SER A 40 -9.84 18.61 9.88
N GLY A 41 -10.99 19.16 10.30
CA GLY A 41 -12.24 19.13 9.53
C GLY A 41 -12.84 17.71 9.43
N LEU A 42 -12.53 16.80 10.38
CA LEU A 42 -13.15 15.49 10.49
C LEU A 42 -14.27 15.50 11.53
N SER A 43 -15.45 15.00 11.16
CA SER A 43 -16.60 14.85 12.06
C SER A 43 -16.39 13.67 13.02
N ARG A 44 -16.39 13.93 14.33
CA ARG A 44 -16.29 12.87 15.35
C ARG A 44 -17.44 11.88 15.27
N ALA A 45 -18.64 12.35 14.97
CA ALA A 45 -19.81 11.48 14.85
C ALA A 45 -19.65 10.49 13.69
N ARG A 46 -19.12 10.95 12.53
CA ARG A 46 -18.86 10.11 11.36
C ARG A 46 -17.67 9.18 11.56
N LEU A 47 -16.64 9.61 12.29
CA LEU A 47 -15.55 8.72 12.74
C LEU A 47 -16.06 7.63 13.69
N GLY A 48 -17.03 7.97 14.59
CA GLY A 48 -17.75 6.97 15.39
C GLY A 48 -18.53 5.97 14.52
N HIS A 49 -19.19 6.43 13.47
CA HIS A 49 -19.84 5.55 12.51
C HIS A 49 -18.83 4.63 11.78
N MET A 50 -17.65 5.15 11.41
CA MET A 50 -16.58 4.30 10.85
C MET A 50 -16.17 3.19 11.83
N HIS A 51 -16.05 3.52 13.14
CA HIS A 51 -15.81 2.52 14.18
C HIS A 51 -16.90 1.43 14.17
N ASP A 52 -18.17 1.80 14.19
CA ASP A 52 -19.28 0.87 14.22
C ASP A 52 -19.30 -0.05 12.99
N VAL A 53 -19.04 0.50 11.80
CA VAL A 53 -18.93 -0.28 10.56
C VAL A 53 -17.77 -1.29 10.64
N MET A 54 -16.59 -0.87 11.09
CA MET A 54 -15.42 -1.73 11.22
C MET A 54 -15.60 -2.78 12.33
N ALA A 55 -16.23 -2.43 13.46
CA ALA A 55 -16.56 -3.35 14.55
C ALA A 55 -17.50 -4.46 14.06
N GLY A 56 -18.48 -4.12 13.23
CA GLY A 56 -19.38 -5.10 12.63
C GLY A 56 -18.67 -6.21 11.84
N TYR A 57 -17.56 -5.94 11.16
CA TYR A 57 -16.76 -6.97 10.48
C TYR A 57 -16.09 -7.94 11.45
N VAL A 58 -15.63 -7.45 12.61
CA VAL A 58 -15.06 -8.29 13.66
C VAL A 58 -16.14 -9.11 14.36
N GLU A 59 -17.29 -8.51 14.68
CA GLU A 59 -18.43 -9.17 15.35
C GLU A 59 -19.03 -10.29 14.49
N ARG A 60 -19.11 -10.11 13.18
CA ARG A 60 -19.56 -11.14 12.24
C ARG A 60 -18.50 -12.22 11.96
N GLY A 61 -17.27 -12.05 12.52
CA GLY A 61 -16.18 -12.98 12.31
C GLY A 61 -15.59 -12.96 10.90
N GLU A 62 -15.77 -11.86 10.16
CA GLU A 62 -15.23 -11.71 8.81
C GLU A 62 -13.74 -11.32 8.78
N VAL A 63 -13.25 -10.70 9.85
CA VAL A 63 -11.85 -10.41 10.13
C VAL A 63 -11.57 -10.60 11.62
N PRO A 64 -10.41 -11.17 12.02
CA PRO A 64 -10.09 -11.36 13.44
C PRO A 64 -9.82 -10.04 14.17
N GLY A 65 -9.21 -9.08 13.48
CA GLY A 65 -8.87 -7.77 14.00
C GLY A 65 -8.61 -6.76 12.91
N ILE A 66 -8.83 -5.52 13.24
CA ILE A 66 -8.71 -4.35 12.35
C ILE A 66 -7.94 -3.25 13.08
N VAL A 67 -7.01 -2.63 12.38
CA VAL A 67 -6.41 -1.35 12.76
C VAL A 67 -6.71 -0.36 11.64
N THR A 68 -7.29 0.78 11.99
CA THR A 68 -7.53 1.90 11.09
C THR A 68 -6.80 3.15 11.56
N LEU A 69 -6.34 3.95 10.61
CA LEU A 69 -5.78 5.27 10.86
C LEU A 69 -6.19 6.22 9.75
N VAL A 70 -6.73 7.38 10.14
CA VAL A 70 -6.97 8.52 9.26
C VAL A 70 -6.21 9.70 9.82
N CYS A 71 -5.25 10.21 9.07
CA CYS A 71 -4.52 11.44 9.38
C CYS A 71 -4.93 12.51 8.38
N ARG A 72 -5.45 13.64 8.86
CA ARG A 72 -5.79 14.80 8.03
C ARG A 72 -5.30 16.07 8.70
N ARG A 73 -4.57 16.92 7.97
CA ARG A 73 -4.01 18.18 8.50
C ARG A 73 -3.30 17.99 9.87
N ASP A 74 -2.45 16.96 9.96
CA ASP A 74 -1.70 16.58 11.17
C ASP A 74 -2.51 16.02 12.35
N GLU A 75 -3.83 16.01 12.31
CA GLU A 75 -4.67 15.32 13.30
C GLU A 75 -4.81 13.84 12.92
N VAL A 76 -4.49 12.96 13.86
CA VAL A 76 -4.53 11.50 13.68
C VAL A 76 -5.72 10.93 14.43
N HIS A 77 -6.65 10.32 13.72
CA HIS A 77 -7.64 9.42 14.27
C HIS A 77 -7.18 7.98 14.11
N PHE A 78 -7.10 7.25 15.21
CA PHE A 78 -6.66 5.86 15.27
C PHE A 78 -7.72 5.01 15.94
N ASP A 79 -7.91 3.77 15.45
CA ASP A 79 -8.76 2.79 16.05
C ASP A 79 -8.20 1.37 15.89
N ALA A 80 -8.49 0.49 16.87
CA ALA A 80 -8.06 -0.90 16.88
C ALA A 80 -9.14 -1.79 17.48
N ILE A 81 -9.62 -2.77 16.73
CA ILE A 81 -10.78 -3.59 17.06
C ILE A 81 -10.43 -5.07 16.87
N GLY A 82 -10.81 -5.93 17.81
CA GLY A 82 -10.60 -7.39 17.71
C GLY A 82 -9.22 -7.84 18.20
N THR A 83 -8.76 -9.00 17.72
CA THR A 83 -7.60 -9.71 18.26
C THR A 83 -6.56 -10.02 17.19
N LYS A 84 -5.32 -10.28 17.61
CA LYS A 84 -4.19 -10.63 16.72
C LYS A 84 -4.33 -12.03 16.10
N MET A 85 -5.25 -12.85 16.59
CA MET A 85 -5.43 -14.24 16.15
C MET A 85 -6.88 -14.67 16.33
N VAL A 86 -7.41 -15.46 15.42
CA VAL A 86 -8.73 -16.09 15.54
C VAL A 86 -8.84 -16.89 16.84
N GLY A 87 -9.87 -16.62 17.62
CA GLY A 87 -10.07 -17.28 18.93
C GLY A 87 -9.08 -16.87 20.01
N GLY A 88 -8.15 -15.95 19.71
CA GLY A 88 -7.19 -15.40 20.67
C GLY A 88 -7.83 -14.38 21.62
N ARG A 89 -7.08 -13.99 22.65
CA ARG A 89 -7.48 -12.95 23.62
C ARG A 89 -6.64 -11.68 23.53
N ASP A 90 -5.49 -11.74 22.85
CA ASP A 90 -4.61 -10.59 22.67
C ASP A 90 -5.19 -9.61 21.67
N PRO A 91 -5.51 -8.38 22.08
CA PRO A 91 -6.08 -7.40 21.17
C PRO A 91 -5.06 -6.94 20.13
N VAL A 92 -5.55 -6.56 18.94
CA VAL A 92 -4.76 -5.72 18.05
C VAL A 92 -4.54 -4.35 18.69
N ARG A 93 -3.37 -3.74 18.43
CA ARG A 93 -2.96 -2.46 19.02
C ARG A 93 -2.32 -1.59 17.95
N ARG A 94 -2.00 -0.35 18.32
CA ARG A 94 -1.33 0.61 17.44
C ARG A 94 0.05 0.12 16.97
N ASP A 95 0.74 -0.63 17.80
CA ASP A 95 2.05 -1.21 17.53
C ASP A 95 2.01 -2.65 17.00
N THR A 96 0.82 -3.15 16.65
CA THR A 96 0.69 -4.48 16.03
C THR A 96 1.35 -4.49 14.66
N ILE A 97 2.18 -5.51 14.43
CA ILE A 97 2.92 -5.70 13.18
C ILE A 97 2.09 -6.53 12.20
N PHE A 98 1.91 -6.02 11.00
CA PHE A 98 1.17 -6.69 9.92
C PHE A 98 2.07 -6.98 8.72
N ARG A 99 1.77 -8.04 7.98
CA ARG A 99 2.35 -8.31 6.67
C ARG A 99 1.72 -7.36 5.67
N ILE A 100 2.49 -6.40 5.17
CA ILE A 100 1.96 -5.36 4.30
C ILE A 100 1.92 -5.75 2.81
N ALA A 101 2.47 -6.91 2.47
CA ALA A 101 2.45 -7.46 1.11
C ALA A 101 2.77 -6.38 0.05
N SER A 102 1.87 -6.17 -0.91
CA SER A 102 2.10 -5.26 -2.05
C SER A 102 2.24 -3.78 -1.69
N MET A 103 1.94 -3.37 -0.46
CA MET A 103 2.33 -2.04 0.01
C MET A 103 3.87 -1.87 0.13
N THR A 104 4.65 -2.93 -0.05
CA THR A 104 6.11 -2.89 -0.25
C THR A 104 6.51 -2.13 -1.53
N LYS A 105 5.70 -2.22 -2.61
CA LYS A 105 6.02 -1.66 -3.93
C LYS A 105 6.28 -0.15 -3.95
N PRO A 106 5.47 0.69 -3.29
CA PRO A 106 5.75 2.13 -3.19
C PRO A 106 7.08 2.44 -2.50
N ILE A 107 7.42 1.67 -1.47
CA ILE A 107 8.70 1.80 -0.72
C ILE A 107 9.88 1.45 -1.65
N THR A 108 9.79 0.35 -2.39
CA THR A 108 10.80 -0.07 -3.38
C THR A 108 10.95 0.98 -4.49
N ALA A 109 9.85 1.55 -4.97
CA ALA A 109 9.88 2.62 -5.97
C ALA A 109 10.56 3.89 -5.42
N ALA A 110 10.23 4.30 -4.19
CA ALA A 110 10.88 5.44 -3.52
C ALA A 110 12.40 5.21 -3.36
N ALA A 111 12.80 4.01 -2.96
CA ALA A 111 14.22 3.62 -2.88
C ALA A 111 14.93 3.70 -4.25
N THR A 112 14.27 3.27 -5.31
CA THR A 112 14.79 3.42 -6.68
C THR A 112 15.00 4.89 -7.04
N MET A 113 14.04 5.75 -6.69
CA MET A 113 14.12 7.18 -6.97
C MET A 113 15.24 7.90 -6.20
N ILE A 114 15.62 7.44 -5.01
CA ILE A 114 16.81 7.92 -4.31
C ILE A 114 18.06 7.70 -5.19
N LEU A 115 18.20 6.51 -5.78
CA LEU A 115 19.33 6.20 -6.66
C LEU A 115 19.28 6.97 -8.00
N VAL A 116 18.09 7.31 -8.48
CA VAL A 116 17.92 8.20 -9.65
C VAL A 116 18.38 9.63 -9.31
N GLU A 117 18.00 10.17 -8.15
CA GLU A 117 18.44 11.49 -7.69
C GLU A 117 19.95 11.55 -7.45
N GLU A 118 20.56 10.44 -7.01
CA GLU A 118 22.02 10.30 -6.87
C GLU A 118 22.75 10.09 -8.21
N CYS A 119 22.03 10.11 -9.34
CA CYS A 119 22.56 9.84 -10.67
C CYS A 119 23.25 8.47 -10.84
N LYS A 120 22.96 7.53 -9.95
CA LYS A 120 23.42 6.13 -10.05
C LYS A 120 22.56 5.31 -11.02
N LEU A 121 21.29 5.69 -11.17
CA LEU A 121 20.34 5.14 -12.14
C LEU A 121 19.76 6.29 -12.98
N ARG A 122 19.34 5.98 -14.20
CA ARG A 122 18.53 6.86 -15.04
C ARG A 122 17.30 6.13 -15.53
N LEU A 123 16.16 6.83 -15.53
CA LEU A 123 14.85 6.20 -15.79
C LEU A 123 14.78 5.48 -17.13
N ASP A 124 15.35 6.07 -18.18
CA ASP A 124 15.23 5.57 -19.54
C ASP A 124 16.51 4.85 -20.05
N GLU A 125 17.48 4.58 -19.15
CA GLU A 125 18.62 3.73 -19.46
C GLU A 125 18.24 2.25 -19.35
N PRO A 126 18.81 1.38 -20.22
CA PRO A 126 18.75 -0.05 -20.11
C PRO A 126 19.29 -0.55 -18.76
N VAL A 127 18.64 -1.57 -18.20
CA VAL A 127 19.05 -2.16 -16.92
C VAL A 127 20.17 -3.20 -17.08
N ASP A 128 20.46 -3.63 -18.29
CA ASP A 128 21.38 -4.75 -18.62
C ASP A 128 22.81 -4.56 -18.11
N ARG A 129 23.28 -3.32 -18.00
CA ARG A 129 24.59 -3.01 -17.41
C ARG A 129 24.72 -3.51 -15.96
N LEU A 130 23.65 -3.41 -15.17
CA LEU A 130 23.59 -3.85 -13.77
C LEU A 130 22.92 -5.23 -13.63
N LEU A 131 22.06 -5.59 -14.58
CA LEU A 131 21.29 -6.82 -14.61
C LEU A 131 21.54 -7.53 -15.97
N PRO A 132 22.77 -8.07 -16.22
CA PRO A 132 23.11 -8.72 -17.49
C PRO A 132 22.22 -9.94 -17.81
N GLU A 133 21.57 -10.53 -16.82
CA GLU A 133 20.56 -11.59 -16.98
C GLU A 133 19.33 -11.12 -17.77
N LEU A 134 19.11 -9.82 -17.86
CA LEU A 134 18.04 -9.20 -18.62
C LEU A 134 18.49 -8.58 -19.95
N ALA A 135 19.73 -8.83 -20.38
CA ALA A 135 20.21 -8.46 -21.71
C ALA A 135 19.62 -9.40 -22.79
N ASP A 136 19.57 -8.92 -24.03
CA ASP A 136 19.21 -9.68 -25.22
C ASP A 136 17.93 -10.53 -25.08
N ARG A 137 16.92 -9.96 -24.47
CA ARG A 137 15.67 -10.69 -24.14
C ARG A 137 14.94 -11.17 -25.38
N LYS A 138 14.32 -12.34 -25.24
CA LYS A 138 13.35 -12.89 -26.19
C LYS A 138 11.94 -12.71 -25.65
N VAL A 139 10.97 -12.59 -26.55
CA VAL A 139 9.57 -12.37 -26.25
C VAL A 139 8.74 -13.49 -26.86
N LEU A 140 7.79 -14.05 -26.15
CA LEU A 140 6.85 -15.04 -26.67
C LEU A 140 6.09 -14.48 -27.86
N LYS A 141 5.91 -15.28 -28.91
CA LYS A 141 5.03 -14.90 -30.05
C LYS A 141 3.58 -14.75 -29.62
N ARG A 142 3.12 -15.60 -28.70
CA ARG A 142 1.81 -15.59 -28.04
C ARG A 142 1.95 -16.17 -26.63
N LEU A 143 1.09 -15.77 -25.72
CA LEU A 143 1.15 -16.21 -24.33
C LEU A 143 0.95 -17.74 -24.15
N ASP A 144 0.15 -18.34 -25.04
CA ASP A 144 -0.15 -19.77 -25.08
C ASP A 144 0.86 -20.62 -25.88
N ALA A 145 1.88 -19.96 -26.48
CA ALA A 145 2.92 -20.65 -27.24
C ALA A 145 3.88 -21.44 -26.36
N PRO A 146 4.53 -22.48 -26.90
CA PRO A 146 5.72 -23.07 -26.28
C PRO A 146 6.80 -22.02 -26.00
N LEU A 147 7.60 -22.21 -24.94
CA LEU A 147 8.56 -21.20 -24.49
C LEU A 147 9.66 -20.89 -25.49
N GLU A 148 9.91 -21.81 -26.43
CA GLU A 148 10.90 -21.70 -27.50
C GLU A 148 10.39 -20.83 -28.68
N GLU A 149 9.09 -20.67 -28.81
CA GLU A 149 8.47 -19.86 -29.88
C GLU A 149 8.55 -18.38 -29.58
N THR A 150 9.71 -17.82 -29.84
CA THR A 150 10.03 -16.42 -29.46
C THR A 150 10.43 -15.57 -30.66
N VAL A 151 10.40 -14.26 -30.45
CA VAL A 151 11.03 -13.24 -31.28
C VAL A 151 11.98 -12.41 -30.41
N PRO A 152 12.94 -11.68 -30.97
CA PRO A 152 13.76 -10.75 -30.20
C PRO A 152 12.90 -9.66 -29.55
N ALA A 153 13.32 -9.15 -28.38
CA ALA A 153 12.80 -7.92 -27.86
C ALA A 153 13.17 -6.74 -28.79
N GLU A 154 12.23 -5.84 -29.03
CA GLU A 154 12.42 -4.68 -29.90
C GLU A 154 13.36 -3.64 -29.29
N ARG A 155 13.47 -3.63 -27.98
CA ARG A 155 14.37 -2.78 -27.20
C ARG A 155 14.70 -3.44 -25.84
N PRO A 156 15.78 -2.99 -25.18
CA PRO A 156 16.07 -3.44 -23.82
C PRO A 156 15.03 -2.93 -22.81
N VAL A 157 14.98 -3.59 -21.65
CA VAL A 157 14.18 -3.16 -20.49
C VAL A 157 14.87 -1.98 -19.82
N THR A 158 14.09 -0.97 -19.44
CA THR A 158 14.59 0.24 -18.75
C THR A 158 14.17 0.26 -17.28
N VAL A 159 14.81 1.14 -16.48
CA VAL A 159 14.41 1.38 -15.08
C VAL A 159 12.94 1.85 -15.01
N ARG A 160 12.52 2.72 -15.94
CA ARG A 160 11.12 3.16 -16.07
C ARG A 160 10.16 2.00 -16.31
N ASP A 161 10.52 1.02 -17.15
CA ASP A 161 9.68 -0.15 -17.39
C ASP A 161 9.48 -0.99 -16.13
N LEU A 162 10.50 -1.12 -15.29
CA LEU A 162 10.40 -1.80 -13.99
C LEU A 162 9.45 -1.05 -13.05
N LEU A 163 9.67 0.27 -12.88
CA LEU A 163 8.87 1.14 -12.00
C LEU A 163 7.39 1.20 -12.41
N THR A 164 7.11 1.12 -13.70
CA THR A 164 5.77 1.22 -14.28
C THR A 164 5.18 -0.13 -14.67
N PHE A 165 5.84 -1.24 -14.31
CA PHE A 165 5.40 -2.61 -14.60
C PHE A 165 5.20 -2.91 -16.09
N ARG A 166 6.05 -2.35 -16.94
CA ARG A 166 6.02 -2.53 -18.40
C ARG A 166 7.24 -3.29 -18.94
N MET A 167 7.96 -4.01 -18.08
CA MET A 167 9.12 -4.79 -18.50
C MET A 167 8.80 -5.94 -19.47
N GLY A 168 7.51 -6.28 -19.64
CA GLY A 168 7.06 -7.38 -20.48
C GLY A 168 6.92 -8.72 -19.75
N PHE A 169 7.05 -8.74 -18.42
CA PHE A 169 6.91 -9.93 -17.59
C PHE A 169 6.19 -9.59 -16.27
N GLY A 170 5.30 -10.48 -15.81
CA GLY A 170 4.53 -10.27 -14.57
C GLY A 170 3.46 -11.32 -14.35
N VAL A 171 2.53 -11.04 -13.43
CA VAL A 171 1.41 -11.93 -13.11
C VAL A 171 0.47 -12.09 -14.30
N VAL A 172 0.14 -13.33 -14.61
CA VAL A 172 -0.89 -13.71 -15.58
C VAL A 172 -2.20 -13.98 -14.84
N ILE A 173 -3.25 -13.20 -15.12
CA ILE A 173 -4.58 -13.36 -14.53
C ILE A 173 -5.31 -14.50 -15.27
N ALA A 174 -5.01 -15.72 -14.88
CA ALA A 174 -5.64 -16.95 -15.36
C ALA A 174 -5.49 -18.04 -14.28
N PRO A 175 -6.28 -19.13 -14.32
CA PRO A 175 -6.07 -20.25 -13.44
C PRO A 175 -4.61 -20.76 -13.47
N PRO A 176 -4.04 -21.20 -12.35
CA PRO A 176 -2.66 -21.70 -12.31
C PRO A 176 -2.40 -22.79 -13.35
N GLY A 177 -1.26 -22.69 -14.03
CA GLY A 177 -0.84 -23.69 -15.04
C GLY A 177 -1.58 -23.65 -16.38
N THR A 178 -2.46 -22.66 -16.62
CA THR A 178 -3.16 -22.47 -17.91
C THR A 178 -2.15 -22.31 -19.05
N TYR A 179 -1.10 -21.51 -18.84
CA TYR A 179 -0.09 -21.20 -19.86
C TYR A 179 1.25 -21.86 -19.54
N PRO A 180 2.05 -22.25 -20.55
CA PRO A 180 3.39 -22.83 -20.33
C PRO A 180 4.27 -21.97 -19.43
N ILE A 181 4.24 -20.66 -19.61
CA ILE A 181 5.03 -19.72 -18.82
C ILE A 181 4.66 -19.72 -17.32
N GLN A 182 3.39 -19.94 -16.95
CA GLN A 182 2.98 -20.03 -15.54
C GLN A 182 3.56 -21.28 -14.88
N ARG A 183 3.62 -22.41 -15.59
CA ARG A 183 4.23 -23.64 -15.08
C ARG A 183 5.73 -23.43 -14.86
N ALA A 184 6.43 -22.86 -15.82
CA ALA A 184 7.86 -22.57 -15.72
C ALA A 184 8.18 -21.60 -14.55
N VAL A 185 7.37 -20.56 -14.35
CA VAL A 185 7.49 -19.64 -13.21
C VAL A 185 7.37 -20.38 -11.88
N SER A 186 6.42 -21.30 -11.77
CA SER A 186 6.22 -22.12 -10.57
C SER A 186 7.38 -23.09 -10.32
N GLU A 187 7.83 -23.81 -11.36
CA GLU A 187 8.94 -24.77 -11.28
C GLU A 187 10.26 -24.09 -10.91
N LEU A 188 10.48 -22.86 -11.39
CA LEU A 188 11.67 -22.07 -11.08
C LEU A 188 11.60 -21.31 -9.76
N LEU A 189 10.51 -21.43 -9.00
CA LEU A 189 10.27 -20.75 -7.72
C LEU A 189 10.37 -19.21 -7.82
N LEU A 190 9.84 -18.66 -8.92
CA LEU A 190 9.88 -17.21 -9.17
C LEU A 190 8.70 -16.45 -8.54
N PHE A 191 7.83 -17.10 -7.86
CA PHE A 191 6.61 -16.68 -7.17
C PHE A 191 6.00 -15.34 -7.61
N GLN A 192 4.80 -15.42 -8.19
CA GLN A 192 3.99 -14.26 -8.59
C GLN A 192 2.65 -14.19 -7.84
N GLY A 193 2.49 -15.03 -6.82
CA GLY A 193 1.29 -15.14 -5.99
C GLY A 193 1.46 -14.43 -4.65
N PRO A 194 0.70 -14.87 -3.66
CA PRO A 194 0.85 -14.40 -2.28
C PRO A 194 2.27 -14.59 -1.76
N PRO A 195 2.84 -13.63 -1.00
CA PRO A 195 4.23 -13.65 -0.60
C PRO A 195 4.59 -14.90 0.22
N GLN A 196 5.64 -15.60 -0.19
CA GLN A 196 6.23 -16.74 0.53
C GLN A 196 7.74 -16.50 0.71
N PRO A 197 8.16 -15.65 1.65
CA PRO A 197 9.53 -15.13 1.72
C PRO A 197 10.62 -16.20 1.91
N GLN A 198 10.25 -17.39 2.37
CA GLN A 198 11.21 -18.48 2.58
C GLN A 198 11.35 -19.43 1.37
N ALA A 199 10.56 -19.25 0.31
CA ALA A 199 10.53 -20.16 -0.82
C ALA A 199 11.44 -19.76 -2.00
N PRO A 200 11.58 -18.48 -2.41
CA PRO A 200 12.45 -18.12 -3.52
C PRO A 200 13.95 -18.29 -3.18
N PRO A 201 14.79 -18.59 -4.17
CA PRO A 201 16.25 -18.62 -3.99
C PRO A 201 16.82 -17.20 -3.77
N ALA A 202 18.10 -17.09 -3.42
CA ALA A 202 18.80 -15.82 -3.25
C ALA A 202 18.71 -14.94 -4.52
N PRO A 203 18.86 -13.59 -4.39
CA PRO A 203 18.55 -12.64 -5.46
C PRO A 203 19.26 -12.90 -6.80
N ASP A 204 20.53 -13.22 -6.79
CA ASP A 204 21.29 -13.49 -8.03
C ASP A 204 20.82 -14.77 -8.73
N GLU A 205 20.55 -15.82 -7.97
CA GLU A 205 19.99 -17.06 -8.50
C GLU A 205 18.55 -16.84 -9.00
N TRP A 206 17.73 -16.10 -8.25
CA TRP A 206 16.37 -15.76 -8.66
C TRP A 206 16.36 -15.00 -9.99
N LEU A 207 17.23 -13.98 -10.12
CA LEU A 207 17.32 -13.19 -11.35
C LEU A 207 17.89 -14.03 -12.51
N GLY A 208 18.88 -14.88 -12.25
CA GLY A 208 19.40 -15.83 -13.22
C GLY A 208 18.30 -16.75 -13.77
N ARG A 209 17.47 -17.33 -12.88
CA ARG A 209 16.32 -18.15 -13.27
C ARG A 209 15.29 -17.34 -14.10
N LEU A 210 14.96 -16.12 -13.69
CA LEU A 210 14.08 -15.22 -14.45
C LEU A 210 14.67 -14.93 -15.83
N GLY A 211 15.98 -14.75 -15.91
CA GLY A 211 16.74 -14.53 -17.14
C GLY A 211 16.58 -15.64 -18.18
N THR A 212 16.33 -16.89 -17.77
CA THR A 212 16.14 -18.02 -18.69
C THR A 212 14.78 -18.03 -19.38
N LEU A 213 13.76 -17.34 -18.82
CA LEU A 213 12.42 -17.32 -19.38
C LEU A 213 12.25 -16.20 -20.41
N PRO A 214 11.49 -16.39 -21.49
CA PRO A 214 11.14 -15.30 -22.38
C PRO A 214 10.21 -14.28 -21.70
N LEU A 215 10.25 -13.03 -22.14
CA LEU A 215 9.23 -12.06 -21.82
C LEU A 215 7.88 -12.48 -22.41
N MET A 216 6.79 -12.13 -21.77
CA MET A 216 5.42 -12.43 -22.23
C MET A 216 4.92 -11.42 -23.27
N HIS A 217 5.42 -10.18 -23.21
CA HIS A 217 5.11 -9.08 -24.11
C HIS A 217 6.36 -8.25 -24.40
N GLN A 218 6.34 -7.45 -25.46
CA GLN A 218 7.42 -6.49 -25.73
C GLN A 218 7.56 -5.47 -24.58
N PRO A 219 8.80 -5.10 -24.21
CA PRO A 219 9.03 -4.05 -23.21
C PRO A 219 8.31 -2.76 -23.57
N GLY A 220 7.51 -2.23 -22.66
CA GLY A 220 6.69 -1.04 -22.87
C GLY A 220 5.28 -1.31 -23.41
N ALA A 221 4.97 -2.49 -23.92
CA ALA A 221 3.68 -2.74 -24.59
C ALA A 221 2.50 -2.86 -23.63
N LYS A 222 2.72 -3.47 -22.47
CA LYS A 222 1.62 -3.84 -21.55
C LYS A 222 2.05 -3.70 -20.10
N TRP A 223 1.15 -3.22 -19.26
CA TRP A 223 1.30 -3.26 -17.81
C TRP A 223 1.08 -4.70 -17.31
N MET A 224 2.06 -5.23 -16.58
CA MET A 224 2.05 -6.58 -16.00
C MET A 224 2.49 -6.51 -14.54
N TYR A 225 1.59 -6.87 -13.65
CA TYR A 225 1.75 -6.68 -12.22
C TYR A 225 2.90 -7.47 -11.61
N HIS A 226 3.49 -6.94 -10.55
CA HIS A 226 4.34 -7.53 -9.52
C HIS A 226 5.84 -7.60 -9.85
N THR A 227 6.28 -8.40 -10.84
CA THR A 227 7.68 -8.83 -11.02
C THR A 227 8.67 -7.67 -11.14
N GLY A 228 8.25 -6.55 -11.74
CA GLY A 228 9.11 -5.36 -11.86
C GLY A 228 9.65 -4.86 -10.51
N SER A 229 8.86 -4.96 -9.43
CA SER A 229 9.32 -4.54 -8.09
C SER A 229 10.34 -5.50 -7.48
N ASP A 230 10.24 -6.80 -7.75
CA ASP A 230 11.23 -7.76 -7.29
C ASP A 230 12.58 -7.56 -8.01
N VAL A 231 12.52 -7.33 -9.32
CA VAL A 231 13.71 -6.96 -10.12
C VAL A 231 14.32 -5.64 -9.62
N LEU A 232 13.49 -4.65 -9.25
CA LEU A 232 13.97 -3.39 -8.64
C LEU A 232 14.73 -3.63 -7.32
N GLY A 233 14.31 -4.58 -6.50
CA GLY A 233 15.04 -4.95 -5.28
C GLY A 233 16.49 -5.41 -5.59
N VAL A 234 16.66 -6.25 -6.61
CA VAL A 234 17.98 -6.69 -7.08
C VAL A 234 18.77 -5.53 -7.69
N LEU A 235 18.11 -4.71 -8.51
CA LEU A 235 18.73 -3.53 -9.14
C LEU A 235 19.24 -2.54 -8.09
N ILE A 236 18.45 -2.25 -7.05
CA ILE A 236 18.84 -1.37 -5.95
C ILE A 236 20.09 -1.91 -5.25
N ALA A 237 20.12 -3.20 -4.93
CA ALA A 237 21.27 -3.81 -4.28
C ALA A 237 22.54 -3.65 -5.12
N ARG A 238 22.48 -3.95 -6.42
CA ARG A 238 23.63 -3.84 -7.32
C ARG A 238 24.05 -2.39 -7.59
N ALA A 239 23.09 -1.47 -7.76
CA ALA A 239 23.37 -0.06 -8.00
C ALA A 239 23.94 0.67 -6.76
N SER A 240 23.52 0.26 -5.56
CA SER A 240 24.01 0.82 -4.30
C SER A 240 25.29 0.16 -3.79
N GLY A 241 25.56 -1.09 -4.21
CA GLY A 241 26.68 -1.89 -3.72
C GLY A 241 26.45 -2.45 -2.31
N GLN A 242 25.19 -2.52 -1.84
CA GLN A 242 24.84 -3.05 -0.52
C GLN A 242 23.55 -3.89 -0.58
N PRO A 243 23.28 -4.78 0.41
CA PRO A 243 22.04 -5.54 0.45
C PRO A 243 20.81 -4.64 0.40
N PHE A 244 19.76 -5.07 -0.31
CA PHE A 244 18.52 -4.30 -0.48
C PHE A 244 17.88 -3.92 0.86
N GLU A 245 17.83 -4.84 1.82
CA GLU A 245 17.31 -4.56 3.17
C GLU A 245 18.12 -3.46 3.88
N THR A 246 19.45 -3.52 3.79
CA THR A 246 20.34 -2.50 4.38
C THR A 246 20.09 -1.13 3.74
N PHE A 247 19.96 -1.08 2.41
CA PHE A 247 19.64 0.16 1.71
C PHE A 247 18.31 0.76 2.17
N LEU A 248 17.25 -0.05 2.25
CA LEU A 248 15.93 0.43 2.73
C LEU A 248 16.02 0.96 4.16
N ARG A 249 16.68 0.21 5.04
CA ARG A 249 16.85 0.59 6.45
C ARG A 249 17.55 1.95 6.57
N GLU A 250 18.70 2.12 5.94
CA GLU A 250 19.53 3.33 6.08
C GLU A 250 18.95 4.55 5.36
N ARG A 251 18.29 4.33 4.22
CA ARG A 251 17.89 5.43 3.35
C ARG A 251 16.41 5.82 3.48
N LEU A 252 15.58 4.95 4.06
CA LEU A 252 14.14 5.18 4.25
C LEU A 252 13.72 4.96 5.69
N PHE A 253 13.96 3.77 6.26
CA PHE A 253 13.34 3.44 7.54
C PHE A 253 13.91 4.24 8.71
N GLU A 254 15.23 4.34 8.84
CA GLU A 254 15.87 5.13 9.91
C GLU A 254 15.51 6.63 9.81
N PRO A 255 15.62 7.31 8.64
CA PRO A 255 15.24 8.71 8.51
C PRO A 255 13.75 8.99 8.74
N LEU A 256 12.88 8.02 8.42
CA LEU A 256 11.43 8.11 8.64
C LEU A 256 10.99 7.59 10.02
N LEU A 257 11.93 7.09 10.84
CA LEU A 257 11.66 6.47 12.15
C LEU A 257 10.75 5.22 12.07
N MET A 258 10.79 4.50 10.96
CA MET A 258 10.03 3.28 10.70
C MET A 258 10.74 2.06 11.29
N LYS A 259 10.74 1.97 12.62
CA LYS A 259 11.56 1.01 13.39
C LYS A 259 11.06 -0.44 13.39
N ASP A 260 9.79 -0.64 13.05
CA ASP A 260 9.11 -1.94 13.02
C ASP A 260 8.83 -2.40 11.58
N THR A 261 9.46 -1.76 10.59
CA THR A 261 9.35 -2.12 9.17
C THR A 261 10.59 -2.87 8.70
N GLY A 262 10.38 -4.05 8.08
CA GLY A 262 11.48 -4.90 7.62
C GLY A 262 10.99 -6.14 6.89
N PHE A 263 11.93 -6.99 6.43
CA PHE A 263 11.62 -8.25 5.76
C PHE A 263 11.41 -9.43 6.73
N SER A 264 11.63 -9.21 8.02
CA SER A 264 11.35 -10.14 9.10
C SER A 264 11.09 -9.40 10.40
N VAL A 265 10.48 -10.09 11.37
CA VAL A 265 10.23 -9.56 12.71
C VAL A 265 11.27 -10.15 13.67
N PRO A 266 12.03 -9.32 14.41
CA PRO A 266 12.94 -9.80 15.44
C PRO A 266 12.21 -10.64 16.51
N ALA A 267 12.87 -11.66 17.03
CA ALA A 267 12.28 -12.59 18.01
C ALA A 267 11.64 -11.87 19.23
N ALA A 268 12.25 -10.76 19.67
CA ALA A 268 11.74 -9.95 20.78
C ALA A 268 10.43 -9.20 20.47
N HIS A 269 9.99 -9.15 19.22
CA HIS A 269 8.79 -8.42 18.77
C HIS A 269 7.73 -9.33 18.13
N LEU A 270 7.96 -10.66 18.11
CA LEU A 270 7.00 -11.61 17.51
C LEU A 270 5.66 -11.63 18.25
N ASP A 271 5.66 -11.32 19.54
CA ASP A 271 4.45 -11.16 20.35
C ASP A 271 3.52 -10.03 19.86
N ARG A 272 4.07 -9.05 19.10
CA ARG A 272 3.32 -7.95 18.50
C ARG A 272 2.77 -8.29 17.10
N MET A 273 3.21 -9.39 16.49
CA MET A 273 2.85 -9.76 15.14
C MET A 273 1.45 -10.38 15.09
N ALA A 274 0.62 -9.97 14.13
CA ALA A 274 -0.67 -10.56 13.87
C ALA A 274 -0.53 -11.85 13.04
N THR A 275 -1.31 -12.88 13.33
CA THR A 275 -1.43 -14.09 12.52
C THR A 275 -2.22 -13.78 11.24
N SER A 276 -1.81 -14.31 10.10
CA SER A 276 -2.45 -14.06 8.80
C SER A 276 -3.26 -15.26 8.33
N TYR A 277 -4.40 -15.00 7.68
CA TYR A 277 -5.38 -16.00 7.28
C TYR A 277 -5.84 -15.87 5.85
N TRP A 278 -6.08 -17.00 5.20
CA TRP A 278 -6.96 -17.10 4.05
C TRP A 278 -8.42 -17.22 4.49
N THR A 279 -9.33 -16.88 3.59
CA THR A 279 -10.74 -17.24 3.73
C THR A 279 -11.05 -18.30 2.69
N ASN A 280 -11.52 -19.46 3.13
CA ASN A 280 -11.99 -20.50 2.21
C ASN A 280 -13.21 -19.96 1.44
N PRO A 281 -13.17 -19.89 0.11
CA PRO A 281 -14.25 -19.26 -0.65
C PRO A 281 -15.56 -20.05 -0.63
N ALA A 282 -15.51 -21.36 -0.31
CA ALA A 282 -16.70 -22.20 -0.28
C ALA A 282 -17.42 -22.16 1.09
N THR A 283 -16.66 -21.99 2.18
CA THR A 283 -17.21 -22.08 3.55
C THR A 283 -17.19 -20.75 4.31
N GLY A 284 -16.42 -19.76 3.85
CA GLY A 284 -16.14 -18.51 4.57
C GLY A 284 -15.21 -18.69 5.79
N ALA A 285 -14.77 -19.91 6.09
CA ALA A 285 -13.92 -20.19 7.25
C ALA A 285 -12.50 -19.66 7.04
N PHE A 286 -11.86 -19.24 8.14
CA PHE A 286 -10.45 -18.89 8.13
C PHE A 286 -9.57 -20.15 8.06
N GLU A 287 -8.61 -20.10 7.16
CA GLU A 287 -7.49 -21.03 7.05
C GLU A 287 -6.19 -20.30 7.36
N LEU A 288 -5.34 -20.92 8.18
CA LEU A 288 -4.06 -20.34 8.53
C LEU A 288 -3.19 -20.13 7.28
N TYR A 289 -2.80 -18.88 7.03
CA TYR A 289 -1.80 -18.55 6.00
C TYR A 289 -0.39 -18.57 6.55
N ASP A 290 -0.16 -17.78 7.60
CA ASP A 290 1.15 -17.67 8.25
C ASP A 290 0.99 -17.27 9.72
N PRO A 291 1.49 -18.10 10.67
CA PRO A 291 1.42 -17.78 12.09
C PRO A 291 2.38 -16.64 12.46
N ALA A 292 2.12 -15.99 13.60
CA ALA A 292 3.02 -14.97 14.15
C ALA A 292 4.36 -15.60 14.57
N GLU A 293 4.29 -16.68 15.34
CA GLU A 293 5.47 -17.42 15.80
C GLU A 293 5.82 -18.55 14.84
N ALA A 294 7.10 -18.77 14.62
CA ALA A 294 7.63 -19.77 13.68
C ALA A 294 7.12 -19.67 12.24
N GLY A 295 6.44 -18.54 11.90
CA GLY A 295 5.99 -18.22 10.56
C GLY A 295 7.13 -17.81 9.62
N GLN A 296 6.78 -17.55 8.37
CA GLN A 296 7.76 -17.21 7.33
C GLN A 296 8.49 -15.89 7.61
N TRP A 297 7.84 -14.92 8.28
CA TRP A 297 8.44 -13.63 8.64
C TRP A 297 9.14 -13.62 10.01
N SER A 298 9.19 -14.75 10.73
CA SER A 298 9.93 -14.87 11.99
C SER A 298 11.44 -14.96 11.81
N ARG A 299 11.92 -15.01 10.59
CA ARG A 299 13.34 -15.08 10.22
C ARG A 299 13.60 -14.35 8.90
N PRO A 300 14.82 -13.85 8.67
CA PRO A 300 15.18 -13.21 7.41
C PRO A 300 14.95 -14.14 6.21
N PRO A 301 14.37 -13.62 5.10
CA PRO A 301 14.20 -14.39 3.86
C PRO A 301 15.52 -14.51 3.10
N ALA A 302 15.64 -15.55 2.27
CA ALA A 302 16.74 -15.64 1.31
C ALA A 302 16.59 -14.57 0.20
N PHE A 303 15.35 -14.25 -0.19
CA PHE A 303 15.02 -13.25 -1.18
C PHE A 303 14.14 -12.13 -0.54
N PRO A 304 14.71 -10.98 -0.22
CA PRO A 304 13.93 -9.82 0.23
C PRO A 304 13.12 -9.25 -0.95
N SER A 305 11.85 -9.65 -1.07
CA SER A 305 10.97 -9.28 -2.17
C SER A 305 10.62 -7.80 -2.16
N GLY A 306 11.04 -7.06 -3.17
CA GLY A 306 10.61 -5.67 -3.41
C GLY A 306 9.14 -5.54 -3.82
N GLY A 307 8.52 -6.65 -4.20
CA GLY A 307 7.12 -6.73 -4.58
C GLY A 307 6.15 -7.01 -3.43
N GLY A 308 6.62 -7.57 -2.29
CA GLY A 308 5.66 -7.98 -1.27
C GLY A 308 6.23 -8.47 0.06
N GLY A 309 7.53 -8.30 0.32
CA GLY A 309 8.22 -8.96 1.42
C GLY A 309 8.10 -8.28 2.79
N LEU A 310 7.69 -7.02 2.88
CA LEU A 310 7.77 -6.25 4.12
C LEU A 310 6.62 -6.56 5.10
N VAL A 311 6.96 -6.40 6.38
CA VAL A 311 6.03 -6.18 7.49
C VAL A 311 6.14 -4.73 7.93
N SER A 312 5.10 -4.22 8.62
CA SER A 312 5.10 -2.85 9.14
C SER A 312 4.02 -2.67 10.22
N THR A 313 4.04 -1.53 10.90
CA THR A 313 2.97 -1.02 11.76
C THR A 313 2.22 0.12 11.08
N VAL A 314 1.06 0.49 11.62
CA VAL A 314 0.27 1.61 11.10
C VAL A 314 1.03 2.95 11.21
N ASP A 315 1.79 3.16 12.28
CA ASP A 315 2.55 4.41 12.49
C ASP A 315 3.77 4.50 11.56
N ASP A 316 4.50 3.40 11.38
CA ASP A 316 5.61 3.36 10.43
C ASP A 316 5.12 3.69 9.01
N TYR A 317 4.01 3.06 8.60
CA TYR A 317 3.47 3.32 7.28
C TYR A 317 2.85 4.72 7.14
N LEU A 318 2.32 5.30 8.24
CA LEU A 318 1.91 6.71 8.27
C LEU A 318 3.09 7.65 8.00
N ALA A 319 4.26 7.37 8.57
CA ALA A 319 5.47 8.18 8.32
C ALA A 319 5.84 8.18 6.83
N PHE A 320 5.82 7.01 6.18
CA PHE A 320 6.02 6.89 4.73
C PHE A 320 4.92 7.63 3.95
N GLY A 321 3.65 7.42 4.29
CA GLY A 321 2.51 8.07 3.64
C GLY A 321 2.56 9.59 3.75
N ARG A 322 2.94 10.13 4.89
CA ARG A 322 3.12 11.59 5.11
C ARG A 322 4.34 12.13 4.35
N MET A 323 5.45 11.39 4.30
CA MET A 323 6.59 11.76 3.48
C MET A 323 6.17 11.92 2.01
N MET A 324 5.42 10.97 1.48
CA MET A 324 4.91 11.03 0.12
C MET A 324 3.92 12.19 -0.07
N LEU A 325 2.95 12.38 0.84
CA LEU A 325 1.98 13.48 0.81
C LEU A 325 2.67 14.85 0.84
N ASN A 326 3.71 14.98 1.67
CA ASN A 326 4.52 16.19 1.83
C ASN A 326 5.64 16.31 0.77
N ARG A 327 5.47 15.66 -0.39
CA ARG A 327 6.37 15.76 -1.54
C ARG A 327 7.83 15.49 -1.16
N GLY A 328 8.04 14.37 -0.47
CA GLY A 328 9.35 13.86 -0.10
C GLY A 328 9.95 14.39 1.20
N LYS A 329 9.17 15.12 2.02
CA LYS A 329 9.60 15.70 3.29
C LYS A 329 8.93 15.02 4.48
N TYR A 330 9.70 14.70 5.52
CA TYR A 330 9.19 14.21 6.80
C TYR A 330 9.95 14.90 7.95
N GLY A 331 9.24 15.72 8.74
CA GLY A 331 9.88 16.59 9.70
C GLY A 331 10.91 17.51 9.05
N ASN A 332 12.17 17.45 9.52
CA ASN A 332 13.29 18.19 8.96
C ASN A 332 14.03 17.43 7.83
N GLU A 333 13.73 16.14 7.66
CA GLU A 333 14.39 15.29 6.67
C GLU A 333 13.74 15.45 5.29
N ARG A 334 14.59 15.44 4.25
CA ARG A 334 14.15 15.32 2.86
C ARG A 334 14.66 14.01 2.28
N ILE A 335 13.74 13.10 2.08
CA ILE A 335 14.02 11.76 1.54
C ILE A 335 14.08 11.78 0.01
N LEU A 336 13.12 12.50 -0.60
CA LEU A 336 13.01 12.65 -2.05
C LEU A 336 12.79 14.13 -2.42
N SER A 337 13.17 14.51 -3.61
CA SER A 337 12.81 15.80 -4.16
C SER A 337 11.30 15.87 -4.44
N LYS A 338 10.77 17.08 -4.47
CA LYS A 338 9.38 17.32 -4.90
C LYS A 338 9.13 16.74 -6.29
N ALA A 339 10.05 16.94 -7.23
CA ALA A 339 9.93 16.47 -8.61
C ALA A 339 9.85 14.94 -8.70
N SER A 340 10.62 14.21 -7.88
CA SER A 340 10.57 12.75 -7.83
C SER A 340 9.21 12.25 -7.36
N VAL A 341 8.67 12.80 -6.28
CA VAL A 341 7.36 12.40 -5.78
C VAL A 341 6.25 12.74 -6.78
N GLU A 342 6.28 13.92 -7.39
CA GLU A 342 5.32 14.30 -8.44
C GLU A 342 5.40 13.34 -9.64
N THR A 343 6.60 12.93 -10.06
CA THR A 343 6.76 11.94 -11.13
C THR A 343 6.22 10.56 -10.71
N MET A 344 6.52 10.13 -9.48
CA MET A 344 6.02 8.85 -8.94
C MET A 344 4.50 8.79 -8.88
N THR A 345 3.85 9.90 -8.59
CA THR A 345 2.40 9.99 -8.38
C THR A 345 1.63 10.53 -9.60
N THR A 346 2.28 10.58 -10.76
CA THR A 346 1.67 10.88 -12.05
C THR A 346 1.44 9.59 -12.83
N ASP A 347 0.30 9.50 -13.51
CA ASP A 347 0.00 8.37 -14.40
C ASP A 347 1.03 8.29 -15.56
N GLN A 348 1.70 7.17 -15.66
CA GLN A 348 2.78 6.89 -16.63
C GLN A 348 2.31 6.02 -17.80
N LEU A 349 1.04 5.59 -17.81
CA LEU A 349 0.51 4.71 -18.84
C LEU A 349 -0.19 5.51 -19.94
N THR A 350 0.05 5.13 -21.20
CA THR A 350 -0.73 5.66 -22.32
C THR A 350 -2.12 5.04 -22.38
N PRO A 351 -3.09 5.66 -23.08
CA PRO A 351 -4.42 5.07 -23.30
C PRO A 351 -4.36 3.68 -23.93
N GLU A 352 -3.46 3.45 -24.89
CA GLU A 352 -3.28 2.16 -25.57
C GLU A 352 -2.77 1.08 -24.61
N GLN A 353 -1.84 1.42 -23.72
CA GLN A 353 -1.35 0.51 -22.71
C GLN A 353 -2.44 0.15 -21.69
N LYS A 354 -3.26 1.12 -21.29
CA LYS A 354 -4.40 0.91 -20.38
C LYS A 354 -5.46 -0.01 -20.97
N ALA A 355 -5.77 0.17 -22.25
CA ALA A 355 -6.81 -0.61 -22.95
C ALA A 355 -6.54 -2.12 -22.96
N VAL A 356 -5.26 -2.53 -22.88
CA VAL A 356 -4.86 -3.96 -22.91
C VAL A 356 -4.39 -4.49 -21.55
N SER A 357 -4.57 -3.70 -20.49
CA SER A 357 -3.96 -3.94 -19.17
C SER A 357 -5.01 -3.89 -18.05
N GLY A 358 -4.61 -4.34 -16.85
CA GLY A 358 -5.39 -4.27 -15.62
C GLY A 358 -5.41 -5.59 -14.86
N LEU A 359 -5.67 -5.52 -13.57
CA LEU A 359 -5.93 -6.69 -12.71
C LEU A 359 -7.37 -7.19 -12.87
N VAL A 360 -8.28 -6.26 -13.12
CA VAL A 360 -9.69 -6.50 -13.41
C VAL A 360 -10.10 -5.64 -14.62
N ALA A 361 -11.13 -6.05 -15.31
CA ALA A 361 -11.66 -5.28 -16.43
C ALA A 361 -12.11 -3.88 -15.96
N GLY A 362 -11.79 -2.84 -16.73
CA GLY A 362 -12.16 -1.46 -16.43
C GLY A 362 -11.32 -0.77 -15.35
N TYR A 363 -10.33 -1.45 -14.74
CA TYR A 363 -9.49 -0.84 -13.68
C TYR A 363 -8.89 0.50 -14.11
N PHE A 364 -8.37 0.59 -15.32
CA PHE A 364 -7.75 1.81 -15.83
C PHE A 364 -8.71 2.85 -16.39
N ASP A 365 -10.04 2.65 -16.30
CA ASP A 365 -11.03 3.66 -16.71
C ASP A 365 -11.03 4.87 -15.76
N SER A 366 -10.71 4.66 -14.48
CA SER A 366 -10.67 5.69 -13.44
C SER A 366 -9.31 5.80 -12.75
N HIS A 367 -8.40 4.87 -13.03
CA HIS A 367 -7.07 4.83 -12.44
C HIS A 367 -5.97 4.93 -13.49
N GLY A 368 -4.80 5.36 -13.04
CA GLY A 368 -3.53 5.27 -13.72
C GLY A 368 -2.53 4.52 -12.87
N TRP A 369 -1.32 4.36 -13.39
CA TRP A 369 -0.20 3.77 -12.69
C TRP A 369 1.00 4.69 -12.74
N GLY A 370 1.49 5.09 -11.55
CA GLY A 370 2.73 5.83 -11.38
C GLY A 370 3.94 4.92 -11.19
N PHE A 371 4.90 5.32 -10.37
CA PHE A 371 6.00 4.47 -9.98
C PHE A 371 5.65 3.69 -8.71
N GLY A 372 5.21 2.45 -8.89
CA GLY A 372 4.82 1.54 -7.81
C GLY A 372 3.52 1.89 -7.07
N VAL A 373 2.75 2.85 -7.55
CA VAL A 373 1.48 3.31 -6.98
C VAL A 373 0.37 3.41 -8.02
N SER A 374 -0.86 3.12 -7.61
CA SER A 374 -2.07 3.50 -8.33
C SER A 374 -2.33 4.99 -8.13
N VAL A 375 -2.89 5.65 -9.14
CA VAL A 375 -3.27 7.07 -9.12
C VAL A 375 -4.70 7.21 -9.61
N VAL A 376 -5.57 7.88 -8.86
CA VAL A 376 -6.95 8.18 -9.31
C VAL A 376 -6.90 9.25 -10.39
N THR A 377 -7.36 8.92 -11.59
CA THR A 377 -7.40 9.83 -12.75
C THR A 377 -8.80 10.38 -13.02
N ARG A 378 -9.83 9.67 -12.57
CA ARG A 378 -11.23 10.07 -12.65
C ARG A 378 -11.98 9.62 -11.40
N ARG A 379 -12.80 10.49 -10.81
CA ARG A 379 -13.65 10.13 -9.68
C ARG A 379 -14.82 9.26 -10.17
N GLU A 380 -15.01 8.10 -9.55
CA GLU A 380 -16.12 7.20 -9.86
C GLU A 380 -16.90 6.74 -8.62
N ASP A 381 -16.34 6.92 -7.42
CA ASP A 381 -16.98 6.57 -6.15
C ASP A 381 -16.88 7.70 -5.11
N LEU A 382 -17.28 7.41 -3.87
CA LEU A 382 -17.24 8.36 -2.76
C LEU A 382 -15.83 8.53 -2.21
N ALA A 383 -14.97 7.53 -2.37
CA ALA A 383 -13.69 7.44 -1.72
C ALA A 383 -12.55 7.82 -2.67
N GLY A 384 -12.15 9.07 -2.63
CA GLY A 384 -10.94 9.54 -3.30
C GLY A 384 -11.14 10.71 -4.23
N SER A 385 -10.18 11.61 -4.19
CA SER A 385 -10.06 12.73 -5.12
C SER A 385 -9.18 12.36 -6.31
N VAL A 386 -9.35 13.03 -7.44
CA VAL A 386 -8.39 12.94 -8.56
C VAL A 386 -7.01 13.36 -8.06
N GLY A 387 -6.00 12.52 -8.30
CA GLY A 387 -4.65 12.68 -7.78
C GLY A 387 -4.37 11.93 -6.47
N ARG A 388 -5.37 11.29 -5.84
CA ARG A 388 -5.14 10.34 -4.76
C ARG A 388 -4.27 9.20 -5.25
N PHE A 389 -3.26 8.82 -4.46
CA PHE A 389 -2.34 7.75 -4.84
C PHE A 389 -2.06 6.82 -3.65
N GLY A 390 -1.70 5.58 -3.95
CA GLY A 390 -1.41 4.57 -2.94
C GLY A 390 -1.44 3.17 -3.52
N TRP A 391 -1.49 2.16 -2.65
CA TRP A 391 -1.66 0.78 -3.06
C TRP A 391 -2.20 -0.09 -1.92
N ASP A 392 -2.71 -1.24 -2.30
CA ASP A 392 -3.27 -2.25 -1.39
C ASP A 392 -2.31 -3.43 -1.23
N GLY A 393 -2.32 -4.05 -0.06
CA GLY A 393 -1.62 -5.30 0.24
C GLY A 393 -2.56 -6.49 0.26
N GLY A 394 -2.31 -7.47 -0.59
CA GLY A 394 -3.17 -8.66 -0.74
C GLY A 394 -3.30 -9.52 0.51
N LEU A 395 -2.56 -9.23 1.59
CA LEU A 395 -2.73 -9.88 2.90
C LEU A 395 -3.64 -9.09 3.85
N GLY A 396 -4.43 -8.13 3.33
CA GLY A 396 -5.47 -7.43 4.07
C GLY A 396 -5.12 -6.01 4.49
N THR A 397 -4.20 -5.36 3.81
CA THR A 397 -3.77 -4.00 4.15
C THR A 397 -4.03 -3.01 3.01
N SER A 398 -4.16 -1.73 3.33
CA SER A 398 -4.43 -0.67 2.35
C SER A 398 -3.85 0.66 2.82
N TRP A 399 -3.23 1.40 1.92
CA TRP A 399 -2.77 2.76 2.15
C TRP A 399 -3.01 3.62 0.93
N TYR A 400 -3.52 4.83 1.18
CA TYR A 400 -3.54 5.90 0.19
C TYR A 400 -3.30 7.25 0.84
N SER A 401 -2.64 8.14 0.10
CA SER A 401 -2.51 9.57 0.40
C SER A 401 -3.31 10.38 -0.62
N ASP A 402 -4.07 11.35 -0.14
CA ASP A 402 -4.88 12.26 -0.96
C ASP A 402 -4.39 13.69 -0.79
N PRO A 403 -3.63 14.24 -1.76
CA PRO A 403 -3.11 15.60 -1.68
C PRO A 403 -4.18 16.69 -1.69
N ARG A 404 -5.36 16.40 -2.23
CA ARG A 404 -6.46 17.38 -2.28
C ARG A 404 -7.13 17.54 -0.92
N GLU A 405 -7.25 16.45 -0.18
CA GLU A 405 -7.85 16.42 1.14
C GLU A 405 -6.83 16.58 2.28
N ASP A 406 -5.53 16.68 1.94
CA ASP A 406 -4.43 16.64 2.91
C ASP A 406 -4.59 15.48 3.89
N MET A 407 -4.83 14.28 3.34
CA MET A 407 -5.22 13.09 4.09
C MET A 407 -4.36 11.89 3.77
N VAL A 408 -4.01 11.12 4.80
CA VAL A 408 -3.47 9.77 4.71
C VAL A 408 -4.42 8.83 5.41
N GLY A 409 -4.86 7.77 4.72
CA GLY A 409 -5.64 6.69 5.33
C GLY A 409 -4.91 5.38 5.26
N ILE A 410 -5.04 4.56 6.31
CA ILE A 410 -4.42 3.25 6.42
C ILE A 410 -5.40 2.27 7.07
N LEU A 411 -5.57 1.11 6.43
CA LEU A 411 -6.29 -0.04 6.97
C LEU A 411 -5.32 -1.22 7.09
N MET A 412 -5.32 -1.89 8.22
CA MET A 412 -4.56 -3.12 8.42
C MET A 412 -5.45 -4.21 9.01
N THR A 413 -5.53 -5.33 8.32
CA THR A 413 -6.24 -6.55 8.76
C THR A 413 -5.35 -7.77 8.57
N GLN A 414 -5.84 -8.94 9.00
CA GLN A 414 -5.12 -10.21 8.87
C GLN A 414 -5.74 -11.14 7.81
N ARG A 415 -6.77 -10.67 7.10
CA ARG A 415 -7.49 -11.45 6.09
C ARG A 415 -6.92 -11.21 4.71
N ALA A 416 -6.33 -12.25 4.12
CA ALA A 416 -5.85 -12.19 2.74
C ALA A 416 -7.03 -12.06 1.76
N TRP A 417 -6.77 -11.36 0.66
CA TRP A 417 -7.71 -11.24 -0.46
C TRP A 417 -7.81 -12.54 -1.22
N THR A 418 -9.01 -12.94 -1.57
CA THR A 418 -9.29 -14.17 -2.32
C THR A 418 -9.44 -13.94 -3.83
N SER A 419 -9.45 -12.68 -4.24
CA SER A 419 -9.56 -12.27 -5.65
C SER A 419 -8.87 -10.91 -5.87
N PRO A 420 -8.66 -10.49 -7.13
CA PRO A 420 -8.19 -9.13 -7.43
C PRO A 420 -9.16 -8.01 -7.05
N ASN A 421 -10.43 -8.33 -6.82
CA ASN A 421 -11.41 -7.36 -6.35
C ASN A 421 -11.22 -7.09 -4.85
N PRO A 422 -11.24 -5.81 -4.43
CA PRO A 422 -11.13 -5.44 -3.02
C PRO A 422 -12.26 -6.08 -2.18
N PRO A 423 -11.97 -6.58 -0.97
CA PRO A 423 -13.02 -7.02 -0.04
C PRO A 423 -13.81 -5.83 0.51
N ASP A 424 -15.08 -6.07 0.88
CA ASP A 424 -16.00 -5.03 1.36
C ASP A 424 -15.43 -4.23 2.53
N VAL A 425 -14.74 -4.85 3.48
CA VAL A 425 -14.10 -4.17 4.61
C VAL A 425 -13.15 -3.06 4.17
N ARG A 426 -12.43 -3.25 3.06
CA ARG A 426 -11.56 -2.20 2.49
C ARG A 426 -12.39 -1.08 1.89
N SER A 427 -13.43 -1.40 1.13
CA SER A 427 -14.30 -0.41 0.47
C SER A 427 -15.07 0.42 1.49
N ASP A 428 -15.62 -0.22 2.52
CA ASP A 428 -16.36 0.45 3.60
C ASP A 428 -15.45 1.33 4.48
N PHE A 429 -14.21 0.90 4.75
CA PHE A 429 -13.23 1.75 5.42
C PHE A 429 -13.00 3.04 4.63
N TRP A 430 -12.71 2.96 3.33
CA TRP A 430 -12.46 4.14 2.53
C TRP A 430 -13.69 5.02 2.38
N THR A 431 -14.85 4.45 2.17
CA THR A 431 -16.13 5.20 2.12
C THR A 431 -16.35 5.96 3.43
N SER A 432 -16.22 5.28 4.57
CA SER A 432 -16.42 5.90 5.90
C SER A 432 -15.38 6.97 6.22
N ALA A 433 -14.11 6.75 5.84
CA ALA A 433 -13.05 7.74 6.04
C ALA A 433 -13.32 9.05 5.27
N TYR A 434 -13.78 8.95 4.01
CA TYR A 434 -14.14 10.14 3.23
C TYR A 434 -15.45 10.78 3.68
N GLN A 435 -16.41 10.00 4.15
CA GLN A 435 -17.63 10.55 4.77
C GLN A 435 -17.33 11.35 6.03
N ALA A 436 -16.24 11.06 6.73
CA ALA A 436 -15.87 11.82 7.93
C ALA A 436 -15.39 13.24 7.65
N ILE A 437 -15.03 13.57 6.41
CA ILE A 437 -14.68 14.94 5.99
C ILE A 437 -15.94 15.83 6.04
N ASP A 438 -15.87 16.98 6.75
CA ASP A 438 -17.02 17.84 7.08
C ASP A 438 -16.76 19.32 6.78
N ASP A 439 -15.76 19.68 5.97
CA ASP A 439 -15.40 21.04 5.56
C ASP A 439 -15.27 21.23 4.04
#